data_f65f9176eb0c0a76c98e69383d18aadd
#
_entry.id   f65f9176eb0c0a76c98e69383d18aadd
#
_cell.length_a   1.000
_cell.length_b   1.000
_cell.length_c   1.000
_cell.angle_alpha   90.00
_cell.angle_beta   90.00
_cell.angle_gamma   90.00
#
_symmetry.space_group_name_H-M   'P 1'
#
loop_
_entity.id
_entity.type
_entity.pdbx_description
1 polymer ?
#
loop_
_entity_poly.entity_id
_entity_poly.type
_entity_poly.pdbx_seq_one_letter_code
_entity_poly.pdbx_strand_id
1 'polypeptide(L)'
;MKKTISYNTKILAESVGYDKFNIIHSVIPTGEIRKTCTMETLHEWIKTNYQMFVKTHYDDSQLWGFSLMKYDEFWLDGDSMFETEDVAFDEGLQRALYEIKCNDSSRNRLS
;
A
#
# COMPACT_ATOMS: atom_id res chain seq x y z
N MET A 1 -10.91 0.59 -7.22
CA MET A 1 -11.23 1.23 -5.92
C MET A 1 -10.56 2.60 -5.85
N LYS A 2 -11.36 3.66 -5.79
CA LYS A 2 -10.87 5.04 -5.90
C LYS A 2 -10.69 5.74 -4.55
N LYS A 3 -10.45 4.98 -3.50
CA LYS A 3 -10.21 5.55 -2.18
C LYS A 3 -8.76 5.94 -2.00
N THR A 4 -8.54 6.97 -1.20
CA THR A 4 -7.21 7.46 -0.91
C THR A 4 -6.51 6.56 0.11
N ILE A 5 -5.19 6.54 0.05
CA ILE A 5 -4.37 5.79 1.00
C ILE A 5 -4.41 6.45 2.37
N SER A 6 -4.14 5.68 3.42
CA SER A 6 -4.02 6.22 4.77
C SER A 6 -2.71 7.00 4.93
N TYR A 7 -2.62 7.76 6.02
CA TYR A 7 -1.40 8.51 6.35
C TYR A 7 -0.19 7.60 6.50
N ASN A 8 -0.35 6.46 7.16
CA ASN A 8 0.76 5.51 7.34
C ASN A 8 1.24 4.94 6.00
N THR A 9 0.32 4.63 5.11
CA THR A 9 0.66 4.16 3.76
C THR A 9 1.41 5.24 2.99
N LYS A 10 1.00 6.49 3.13
CA LYS A 10 1.66 7.63 2.49
C LYS A 10 3.11 7.76 2.94
N ILE A 11 3.36 7.69 4.24
CA ILE A 11 4.72 7.79 4.79
C ILE A 11 5.61 6.66 4.26
N LEU A 12 5.09 5.43 4.22
CA LEU A 12 5.84 4.32 3.65
C LEU A 12 6.11 4.49 2.17
N ALA A 13 5.12 4.96 1.41
CA ALA A 13 5.29 5.21 -0.02
C ALA A 13 6.39 6.25 -0.28
N GLU A 14 6.38 7.33 0.46
CA GLU A 14 7.43 8.36 0.36
C GLU A 14 8.81 7.78 0.69
N SER A 15 8.90 6.91 1.68
CA SER A 15 10.16 6.33 2.11
C SER A 15 10.80 5.42 1.07
N VAL A 16 10.02 4.87 0.13
CA VAL A 16 10.52 4.02 -0.96
C VAL A 16 10.63 4.77 -2.29
N GLY A 17 10.46 6.09 -2.29
CA GLY A 17 10.66 6.90 -3.47
C GLY A 17 9.44 7.19 -4.33
N TYR A 18 8.25 6.85 -3.86
CA TYR A 18 7.02 7.19 -4.59
C TYR A 18 6.78 8.69 -4.51
N ASP A 19 6.61 9.34 -5.66
CA ASP A 19 6.46 10.80 -5.74
C ASP A 19 5.23 11.24 -6.55
N LYS A 20 4.33 10.31 -6.88
CA LYS A 20 3.18 10.61 -7.76
C LYS A 20 1.92 10.96 -6.98
N PHE A 21 2.08 11.76 -5.93
CA PHE A 21 0.96 12.23 -5.14
C PHE A 21 0.26 13.39 -5.85
N ASN A 22 -1.05 13.35 -5.85
CA ASN A 22 -1.88 14.44 -6.36
C ASN A 22 -2.20 15.40 -5.24
N ILE A 23 -2.26 16.70 -5.58
CA ILE A 23 -2.69 17.72 -4.63
C ILE A 23 -4.21 17.60 -4.49
N ILE A 24 -4.66 17.28 -3.29
CA ILE A 24 -6.09 17.33 -2.98
C ILE A 24 -6.32 18.64 -2.26
N HIS A 25 -7.17 19.49 -2.86
CA HIS A 25 -7.64 20.69 -2.19
C HIS A 25 -8.57 20.30 -1.06
N SER A 26 -8.01 20.00 0.10
CA SER A 26 -8.83 19.91 1.28
C SER A 26 -8.78 21.28 1.94
N VAL A 27 -9.94 21.86 2.17
CA VAL A 27 -10.09 23.10 2.92
C VAL A 27 -9.83 22.77 4.38
N ILE A 28 -8.56 22.65 4.74
CA ILE A 28 -8.18 22.59 6.14
C ILE A 28 -8.10 24.06 6.59
N PRO A 29 -8.64 24.40 7.77
CA PRO A 29 -8.58 25.79 8.27
C PRO A 29 -7.17 26.37 8.35
N THR A 30 -6.14 25.53 8.34
CA THR A 30 -4.74 25.95 8.39
C THR A 30 -4.15 26.26 7.02
N GLY A 31 -4.88 26.04 5.93
CA GLY A 31 -4.37 26.28 4.57
C GLY A 31 -3.32 25.30 4.10
N GLU A 32 -3.14 24.18 4.79
CA GLU A 32 -2.17 23.16 4.37
C GLU A 32 -2.64 22.41 3.13
N ILE A 33 -1.71 22.26 2.18
CA ILE A 33 -1.96 21.49 0.97
C ILE A 33 -1.70 20.02 1.29
N ARG A 34 -2.75 19.20 1.22
CA ARG A 34 -2.61 17.75 1.36
C ARG A 34 -2.29 17.12 0.03
N LYS A 35 -1.20 16.37 0.00
CA LYS A 35 -0.85 15.52 -1.13
C LYS A 35 -1.17 14.08 -0.76
N THR A 36 -1.93 13.41 -1.61
CA THR A 36 -2.25 11.98 -1.43
C THR A 36 -2.49 11.36 -2.80
N CYS A 37 -2.71 10.07 -2.83
CA CYS A 37 -3.08 9.36 -4.06
C CYS A 37 -4.13 8.30 -3.73
N THR A 38 -4.76 7.74 -4.76
CA THR A 38 -5.67 6.62 -4.57
C THR A 38 -4.89 5.33 -4.33
N MET A 39 -5.52 4.38 -3.66
CA MET A 39 -4.94 3.04 -3.46
C MET A 39 -4.61 2.39 -4.80
N GLU A 40 -5.49 2.56 -5.78
CA GLU A 40 -5.32 1.99 -7.11
C GLU A 40 -4.07 2.53 -7.81
N THR A 41 -3.83 3.84 -7.74
CA THR A 41 -2.66 4.47 -8.34
C THR A 41 -1.37 3.95 -7.72
N LEU A 42 -1.32 3.87 -6.40
CA LEU A 42 -0.16 3.33 -5.69
C LEU A 42 0.05 1.85 -6.01
N HIS A 43 -1.03 1.09 -6.05
CA HIS A 43 -0.98 -0.33 -6.38
C HIS A 43 -0.40 -0.57 -7.77
N GLU A 44 -0.82 0.23 -8.77
CA GLU A 44 -0.27 0.16 -10.12
C GLU A 44 1.23 0.44 -10.15
N TRP A 45 1.67 1.42 -9.39
CA TRP A 45 3.10 1.73 -9.29
C TRP A 45 3.89 0.57 -8.69
N ILE A 46 3.37 -0.05 -7.64
CA ILE A 46 4.00 -1.21 -7.00
C ILE A 46 4.08 -2.38 -7.98
N LYS A 47 2.99 -2.65 -8.71
CA LYS A 47 2.96 -3.73 -9.70
C LYS A 47 3.99 -3.50 -10.80
N THR A 48 4.06 -2.29 -11.31
CA THR A 48 4.93 -1.96 -12.44
C THR A 48 6.40 -2.01 -12.06
N ASN A 49 6.77 -1.49 -10.90
CA ASN A 49 8.18 -1.33 -10.52
C ASN A 49 8.74 -2.52 -9.75
N TYR A 50 7.91 -3.25 -9.02
CA TYR A 50 8.37 -4.32 -8.14
C TYR A 50 7.72 -5.67 -8.44
N GLN A 51 6.77 -5.71 -9.36
CA GLN A 51 6.04 -6.93 -9.76
C GLN A 51 5.37 -7.62 -8.58
N MET A 52 4.93 -6.82 -7.63
CA MET A 52 4.18 -7.24 -6.46
C MET A 52 2.75 -6.73 -6.58
N PHE A 53 1.81 -7.49 -6.08
CA PHE A 53 0.44 -7.01 -5.99
C PHE A 53 -0.26 -7.51 -4.73
N VAL A 54 -1.26 -6.76 -4.31
CA VAL A 54 -2.06 -7.03 -3.13
C VAL A 54 -3.40 -7.60 -3.59
N LYS A 55 -3.77 -8.72 -3.02
CA LYS A 55 -5.07 -9.34 -3.26
C LYS A 55 -5.84 -9.37 -1.95
N THR A 56 -7.07 -8.88 -1.96
CA THR A 56 -7.94 -8.95 -0.79
C THR A 56 -8.82 -10.20 -0.85
N HIS A 57 -9.19 -10.72 0.29
CA HIS A 57 -10.09 -11.85 0.40
C HIS A 57 -11.03 -11.67 1.59
N TYR A 58 -12.19 -12.30 1.48
CA TYR A 58 -13.23 -12.28 2.50
C TYR A 58 -13.39 -13.71 3.03
N ASP A 59 -13.39 -13.87 4.34
CA ASP A 59 -13.45 -15.21 4.91
C ASP A 59 -14.76 -15.48 5.65
N ASP A 60 -14.89 -16.69 6.19
CA ASP A 60 -16.09 -17.15 6.86
C ASP A 60 -16.39 -16.42 8.17
N SER A 61 -15.39 -15.74 8.73
CA SER A 61 -15.57 -14.93 9.95
C SER A 61 -16.17 -13.56 9.65
N GLN A 62 -16.50 -13.28 8.39
CA GLN A 62 -17.02 -12.00 7.90
C GLN A 62 -16.01 -10.86 8.03
N LEU A 63 -14.73 -11.20 7.96
CA LEU A 63 -13.63 -10.24 7.98
C LEU A 63 -12.84 -10.32 6.66
N TRP A 64 -12.23 -9.20 6.32
CA TRP A 64 -11.37 -9.09 5.14
C TRP A 64 -9.92 -9.28 5.52
N GLY A 65 -9.17 -9.85 4.61
CA GLY A 65 -7.73 -9.98 4.73
C GLY A 65 -7.04 -9.64 3.42
N PHE A 66 -5.73 -9.76 3.40
CA PHE A 66 -4.95 -9.54 2.19
C PHE A 66 -3.88 -10.60 2.02
N SER A 67 -3.47 -10.79 0.77
CA SER A 67 -2.32 -11.63 0.42
C SER A 67 -1.39 -10.82 -0.47
N LEU A 68 -0.10 -11.02 -0.32
CA LEU A 68 0.89 -10.45 -1.23
C LEU A 68 1.38 -11.52 -2.20
N MET A 69 1.41 -11.14 -3.48
CA MET A 69 1.90 -11.99 -4.55
C MET A 69 3.09 -11.31 -5.22
N LYS A 70 4.07 -12.09 -5.63
CA LYS A 70 5.24 -11.59 -6.36
C LYS A 70 5.57 -12.55 -7.49
N TYR A 71 5.64 -12.07 -8.72
CA TYR A 71 5.92 -12.88 -9.91
C TYR A 71 4.97 -14.06 -10.06
N ASP A 72 3.67 -13.85 -9.83
CA ASP A 72 2.65 -14.90 -9.88
C ASP A 72 2.79 -15.97 -8.78
N GLU A 73 3.72 -15.80 -7.85
CA GLU A 73 3.89 -16.71 -6.74
C GLU A 73 3.27 -16.13 -5.47
N PHE A 74 2.64 -16.99 -4.70
CA PHE A 74 2.16 -16.63 -3.37
C PHE A 74 3.35 -16.38 -2.46
N TRP A 75 3.38 -15.22 -1.83
CA TRP A 75 4.53 -14.82 -1.01
C TRP A 75 4.18 -14.64 0.45
N LEU A 76 3.10 -13.95 0.75
CA LEU A 76 2.74 -13.65 2.12
C LEU A 76 1.23 -13.59 2.24
N ASP A 77 0.71 -14.24 3.29
CA ASP A 77 -0.70 -14.19 3.61
C ASP A 77 -0.89 -13.40 4.90
N GLY A 78 -1.73 -12.40 4.87
CA GLY A 78 -2.11 -11.63 6.05
C GLY A 78 -3.37 -12.18 6.69
N ASP A 79 -3.50 -12.02 7.99
CA ASP A 79 -4.66 -12.48 8.72
C ASP A 79 -5.91 -11.71 8.30
N SER A 80 -7.06 -12.39 8.28
CA SER A 80 -8.35 -11.77 8.03
C SER A 80 -8.87 -11.13 9.31
N MET A 81 -8.57 -9.83 9.48
CA MET A 81 -8.91 -9.11 10.70
C MET A 81 -9.54 -7.74 10.45
N PHE A 82 -9.83 -7.41 9.21
CA PHE A 82 -10.29 -6.06 8.83
C PHE A 82 -11.78 -6.08 8.51
N GLU A 83 -12.49 -5.05 8.95
CA GLU A 83 -13.93 -4.97 8.77
C GLU A 83 -14.34 -4.66 7.34
N THR A 84 -13.48 -3.97 6.57
CA THR A 84 -13.78 -3.59 5.19
C THR A 84 -12.66 -3.98 4.26
N GLU A 85 -13.00 -4.15 2.99
CA GLU A 85 -12.03 -4.43 1.93
C GLU A 85 -11.02 -3.28 1.80
N ASP A 86 -11.47 -2.04 1.93
CA ASP A 86 -10.61 -0.87 1.79
C ASP A 86 -9.49 -0.86 2.83
N VAL A 87 -9.83 -1.16 4.07
CA VAL A 87 -8.85 -1.22 5.16
C VAL A 87 -7.87 -2.38 4.92
N ALA A 88 -8.38 -3.53 4.51
CA ALA A 88 -7.54 -4.69 4.20
C ALA A 88 -6.57 -4.37 3.04
N PHE A 89 -7.07 -3.72 2.00
CA PHE A 89 -6.26 -3.36 0.85
C PHE A 89 -5.18 -2.34 1.23
N ASP A 90 -5.52 -1.33 2.00
CA ASP A 90 -4.56 -0.32 2.48
C ASP A 90 -3.46 -0.95 3.34
N GLU A 91 -3.83 -1.85 4.24
CA GLU A 91 -2.87 -2.59 5.06
C GLU A 91 -1.97 -3.48 4.20
N GLY A 92 -2.53 -4.09 3.15
CA GLY A 92 -1.75 -4.86 2.19
C GLY A 92 -0.74 -4.01 1.45
N LEU A 93 -1.14 -2.79 1.05
CA LEU A 93 -0.22 -1.83 0.43
C LEU A 93 0.91 -1.44 1.39
N GLN A 94 0.59 -1.20 2.66
CA GLN A 94 1.62 -0.92 3.68
C GLN A 94 2.61 -2.07 3.79
N ARG A 95 2.12 -3.29 3.81
CA ARG A 95 3.00 -4.46 3.92
C ARG A 95 3.88 -4.61 2.69
N ALA A 96 3.35 -4.38 1.50
CA ALA A 96 4.13 -4.41 0.27
C ALA A 96 5.24 -3.35 0.30
N LEU A 97 4.90 -2.14 0.70
CA LEU A 97 5.89 -1.04 0.81
C LEU A 97 6.96 -1.35 1.86
N TYR A 98 6.56 -1.92 2.98
CA TYR A 98 7.50 -2.33 4.02
C TYR A 98 8.49 -3.36 3.51
N GLU A 99 8.02 -4.35 2.77
CA GLU A 99 8.89 -5.37 2.19
C GLU A 99 9.84 -4.78 1.16
N ILE A 100 9.39 -3.84 0.35
CA ILE A 100 10.24 -3.11 -0.60
C ILE A 100 11.35 -2.37 0.15
N LYS A 101 11.00 -1.67 1.22
CA LYS A 101 11.95 -0.92 2.03
C LYS A 101 12.99 -1.84 2.67
N CYS A 102 12.58 -2.98 3.20
CA CYS A 102 13.48 -3.94 3.80
C CYS A 102 14.45 -4.55 2.78
N ASN A 103 13.96 -4.87 1.59
CA ASN A 103 14.79 -5.42 0.52
C ASN A 103 15.83 -4.41 0.03
N ASP A 104 15.44 -3.16 -0.13
CA ASP A 104 16.36 -2.09 -0.52
C ASP A 104 17.47 -1.89 0.53
N SER A 105 17.10 -1.92 1.80
CA SER A 105 18.07 -1.81 2.89
C SER A 105 19.05 -2.99 2.88
N SER A 106 18.57 -4.20 2.58
CA SER A 106 19.41 -5.39 2.49
C SER A 106 20.38 -5.29 1.32
N ARG A 107 19.93 -4.76 0.17
CA ARG A 107 20.81 -4.55 -0.97
C ARG A 107 21.92 -3.55 -0.68
N ASN A 108 21.61 -2.49 0.02
CA ASN A 108 22.59 -1.48 0.39
C ASN A 108 23.66 -2.01 1.34
N ARG A 109 23.33 -3.02 2.14
CA ARG A 109 24.30 -3.66 3.04
C ARG A 109 25.25 -4.60 2.32
N LEU A 110 24.85 -5.14 1.18
CA LEU A 110 25.63 -6.10 0.41
C LEU A 110 26.52 -5.44 -0.64
N SER A 111 26.33 -4.16 -0.87
CA SER A 111 27.17 -3.39 -1.77
C SER A 111 28.29 -2.63 -0.99
#